data_be33792fe836ef43671b82b3dbe2d77f
#
_entry.id   be33792fe836ef43671b82b3dbe2d77f
#
_cell.length_a   1.000
_cell.length_b   1.000
_cell.length_c   1.000
_cell.angle_alpha   90.00
_cell.angle_beta   90.00
_cell.angle_gamma   90.00
#
_symmetry.space_group_name_H-M   'P 1'
#
loop_
_entity.id
_entity.type
_entity.pdbx_description
1 polymer ?
#
loop_
_entity_poly.entity_id
_entity_poly.type
_entity_poly.pdbx_seq_one_letter_code
_entity_poly.pdbx_strand_id
1 'polypeptide(L)'
;YLLRAECRARQGKTDAVDDLNEIRRRAYGDDMHAFPNSDDVEKGLSGNIQLAIFREREKELLAEYHRYFDIMRNGWCFLRGDDTHDYIRMEISEAYGKLTDRDIQDGALYLMLGADCFSNNDLIRQNKYWNRRSN
;
A
#
# COMPACT_ATOMS: atom_id res chain seq x y z
N TYR A 1 -2.16 -15.82 -0.65
CA TYR A 1 -2.79 -15.41 -1.91
C TYR A 1 -2.47 -13.94 -2.25
N LEU A 2 -2.91 -12.92 -1.51
CA LEU A 2 -2.78 -11.51 -1.89
C LEU A 2 -1.34 -11.04 -2.12
N LEU A 3 -0.36 -11.50 -1.32
CA LEU A 3 1.05 -11.18 -1.58
C LEU A 3 1.55 -11.82 -2.88
N ARG A 4 1.11 -13.05 -3.17
CA ARG A 4 1.44 -13.73 -4.43
C ARG A 4 0.78 -13.03 -5.62
N ALA A 5 -0.47 -12.60 -5.48
CA ALA A 5 -1.17 -11.79 -6.46
C ALA A 5 -0.39 -10.50 -6.78
N GLU A 6 0.07 -9.79 -5.75
CA GLU A 6 0.87 -8.58 -5.92
C GLU A 6 2.19 -8.86 -6.66
N CYS A 7 2.91 -9.90 -6.27
CA CYS A 7 4.15 -10.28 -6.94
C CYS A 7 3.93 -10.64 -8.42
N ARG A 8 2.84 -11.35 -8.75
CA ARG A 8 2.47 -11.70 -10.11
C ARG A 8 2.09 -10.45 -10.92
N ALA A 9 1.27 -9.59 -10.33
CA ALA A 9 0.86 -8.33 -10.98
C ALA A 9 2.06 -7.43 -11.31
N ARG A 10 3.02 -7.31 -10.39
CA ARG A 10 4.26 -6.54 -10.62
C ARG A 10 5.15 -7.15 -11.72
N GLN A 11 5.04 -8.45 -11.95
CA GLN A 11 5.73 -9.15 -13.01
C GLN A 11 4.94 -9.17 -14.34
N GLY A 12 3.78 -8.53 -14.40
CA GLY A 12 2.91 -8.51 -15.57
C GLY A 12 2.25 -9.86 -15.88
N LYS A 13 2.15 -10.77 -14.90
CA LYS A 13 1.54 -12.08 -15.08
C LYS A 13 0.02 -11.99 -15.00
N THR A 14 -0.65 -12.66 -15.94
CA THR A 14 -2.12 -12.65 -16.05
C THR A 14 -2.82 -13.43 -14.94
N ASP A 15 -2.15 -14.42 -14.32
CA ASP A 15 -2.68 -15.24 -13.25
C ASP A 15 -2.71 -14.54 -11.87
N ALA A 16 -2.33 -13.26 -11.82
CA ALA A 16 -2.48 -12.45 -10.62
C ALA A 16 -3.94 -12.29 -10.20
N VAL A 17 -4.86 -12.22 -11.17
CA VAL A 17 -6.30 -12.08 -10.93
C VAL A 17 -6.90 -13.34 -10.28
N ASP A 18 -6.36 -14.51 -10.58
CA ASP A 18 -6.85 -15.77 -10.00
C ASP A 18 -6.65 -15.79 -8.47
N ASP A 19 -5.49 -15.34 -8.02
CA ASP A 19 -5.19 -15.25 -6.60
C ASP A 19 -6.04 -14.20 -5.87
N LEU A 20 -6.34 -13.08 -6.52
CA LEU A 20 -7.25 -12.07 -5.99
C LEU A 20 -8.66 -12.64 -5.87
N ASN A 21 -9.15 -13.28 -6.91
CA ASN A 21 -10.50 -13.82 -6.97
C ASN A 21 -10.70 -14.99 -6.00
N GLU A 22 -9.66 -15.73 -5.66
CA GLU A 22 -9.74 -16.76 -4.63
C GLU A 22 -10.13 -16.19 -3.27
N ILE A 23 -9.56 -15.03 -2.89
CA ILE A 23 -9.92 -14.33 -1.67
C ILE A 23 -11.36 -13.78 -1.75
N ARG A 24 -11.72 -13.18 -2.88
CA ARG A 24 -13.06 -12.60 -3.07
C ARG A 24 -14.13 -13.68 -3.06
N ARG A 25 -13.92 -14.80 -3.75
CA ARG A 25 -14.84 -15.95 -3.71
C ARG A 25 -15.04 -16.47 -2.29
N ARG A 26 -13.97 -16.58 -1.51
CA ARG A 26 -14.09 -16.97 -0.10
C ARG A 26 -14.92 -15.95 0.70
N ALA A 27 -14.70 -14.66 0.50
CA ALA A 27 -15.34 -13.59 1.27
C ALA A 27 -16.83 -13.46 0.93
N TYR A 28 -17.19 -13.55 -0.34
CA TYR A 28 -18.56 -13.33 -0.82
C TYR A 28 -19.35 -14.63 -1.02
N GLY A 29 -18.67 -15.76 -1.15
CA GLY A 29 -19.32 -17.05 -1.38
C GLY A 29 -19.74 -17.32 -2.82
N ASP A 30 -19.42 -16.43 -3.75
CA ASP A 30 -19.80 -16.50 -5.16
C ASP A 30 -18.75 -15.92 -6.11
N ASP A 31 -18.99 -16.07 -7.41
CA ASP A 31 -18.14 -15.51 -8.47
C ASP A 31 -18.65 -14.15 -9.00
N MET A 32 -19.78 -13.66 -8.54
CA MET A 32 -20.34 -12.38 -9.03
C MET A 32 -19.45 -11.19 -8.66
N HIS A 33 -18.71 -11.32 -7.57
CA HIS A 33 -17.78 -10.32 -7.06
C HIS A 33 -16.35 -10.51 -7.56
N ALA A 34 -16.14 -11.41 -8.55
CA ALA A 34 -14.82 -11.63 -9.11
C ALA A 34 -14.36 -10.44 -9.98
N PHE A 35 -13.09 -10.04 -9.79
CA PHE A 35 -12.47 -9.03 -10.64
C PHE A 35 -12.12 -9.64 -12.02
N PRO A 36 -12.28 -8.92 -13.17
CA PRO A 36 -12.70 -7.52 -13.30
C PRO A 36 -14.21 -7.31 -13.46
N ASN A 37 -15.01 -8.34 -13.45
CA ASN A 37 -16.44 -8.29 -13.81
C ASN A 37 -17.35 -7.96 -12.62
N SER A 38 -16.76 -7.59 -11.50
CA SER A 38 -17.48 -7.30 -10.28
C SER A 38 -18.06 -5.90 -10.27
N ASP A 39 -19.35 -5.78 -9.93
CA ASP A 39 -20.00 -4.49 -9.66
C ASP A 39 -19.42 -3.81 -8.42
N ASP A 40 -18.69 -4.57 -7.60
CA ASP A 40 -18.02 -4.14 -6.38
C ASP A 40 -16.62 -3.55 -6.64
N VAL A 41 -16.20 -3.45 -7.88
CA VAL A 41 -14.97 -2.76 -8.24
C VAL A 41 -15.21 -1.26 -8.18
N GLU A 42 -14.53 -0.60 -7.27
CA GLU A 42 -14.63 0.84 -7.07
C GLU A 42 -14.18 1.59 -8.33
N LYS A 43 -14.81 2.74 -8.59
CA LYS A 43 -14.42 3.59 -9.71
C LYS A 43 -12.92 3.90 -9.64
N GLY A 44 -12.28 3.91 -10.79
CA GLY A 44 -10.83 4.12 -10.91
C GLY A 44 -9.97 2.88 -10.68
N LEU A 45 -10.52 1.77 -10.17
CA LEU A 45 -9.80 0.50 -10.01
C LEU A 45 -10.00 -0.45 -11.20
N SER A 46 -11.03 -0.25 -12.00
CA SER A 46 -11.36 -1.10 -13.13
C SER A 46 -10.17 -1.21 -14.09
N GLY A 47 -9.78 -2.43 -14.43
CA GLY A 47 -8.65 -2.71 -15.31
C GLY A 47 -7.26 -2.58 -14.63
N ASN A 48 -7.17 -2.13 -13.38
CA ASN A 48 -5.91 -2.02 -12.68
C ASN A 48 -5.80 -3.06 -11.58
N ILE A 49 -5.23 -4.21 -11.91
CA ILE A 49 -5.09 -5.34 -10.98
C ILE A 49 -4.24 -5.01 -9.74
N GLN A 50 -3.22 -4.15 -9.85
CA GLN A 50 -2.39 -3.78 -8.70
C GLN A 50 -3.19 -2.95 -7.69
N LEU A 51 -4.00 -2.01 -8.16
CA LEU A 51 -4.88 -1.21 -7.31
C LEU A 51 -5.96 -2.10 -6.68
N ALA A 52 -6.55 -3.01 -7.43
CA ALA A 52 -7.55 -3.95 -6.92
C ALA A 52 -6.97 -4.84 -5.79
N ILE A 53 -5.76 -5.38 -5.98
CA ILE A 53 -5.07 -6.18 -4.96
C ILE A 53 -4.77 -5.34 -3.72
N PHE A 54 -4.28 -4.12 -3.88
CA PHE A 54 -3.99 -3.22 -2.76
C PHE A 54 -5.26 -2.93 -1.95
N ARG A 55 -6.37 -2.69 -2.64
CA ARG A 55 -7.65 -2.44 -1.99
C ARG A 55 -8.20 -3.68 -1.27
N GLU A 56 -8.07 -4.84 -1.87
CA GLU A 56 -8.47 -6.09 -1.23
C GLU A 56 -7.62 -6.40 0.01
N ARG A 57 -6.33 -6.11 -0.03
CA ARG A 57 -5.45 -6.23 1.15
C ARG A 57 -5.90 -5.31 2.29
N GLU A 58 -6.36 -4.10 1.98
CA GLU A 58 -6.87 -3.19 3.00
C GLU A 58 -8.11 -3.75 3.71
N LYS A 59 -9.02 -4.37 2.95
CA LYS A 59 -10.23 -5.00 3.50
C LYS A 59 -9.90 -6.26 4.32
N GLU A 60 -9.10 -7.14 3.74
CA GLU A 60 -8.79 -8.45 4.30
C GLU A 60 -7.91 -8.38 5.55
N LEU A 61 -6.97 -7.43 5.58
CA LEU A 61 -5.99 -7.27 6.66
C LEU A 61 -6.32 -6.08 7.57
N LEU A 62 -7.61 -5.74 7.67
CA LEU A 62 -8.07 -4.66 8.53
C LEU A 62 -7.66 -4.92 9.99
N ALA A 63 -7.06 -3.93 10.63
CA ALA A 63 -6.54 -3.97 12.00
C ALA A 63 -5.32 -4.90 12.23
N GLU A 64 -4.73 -5.48 11.18
CA GLU A 64 -3.51 -6.30 11.29
C GLU A 64 -2.21 -5.49 11.10
N TYR A 65 -2.30 -4.16 11.08
CA TYR A 65 -1.16 -3.23 10.95
C TYR A 65 -0.37 -3.33 9.63
N HIS A 66 -0.86 -4.07 8.64
CA HIS A 66 -0.18 -4.23 7.34
C HIS A 66 -0.26 -2.98 6.46
N ARG A 67 -1.27 -2.12 6.66
CA ARG A 67 -1.56 -0.96 5.81
C ARG A 67 -0.37 -0.02 5.64
N TYR A 68 0.34 0.26 6.71
CA TYR A 68 1.51 1.14 6.68
C TYR A 68 2.60 0.61 5.73
N PHE A 69 2.92 -0.69 5.83
CA PHE A 69 3.90 -1.33 4.96
C PHE A 69 3.44 -1.41 3.51
N ASP A 70 2.16 -1.60 3.27
CA ASP A 70 1.58 -1.61 1.93
C ASP A 70 1.70 -0.23 1.27
N ILE A 71 1.44 0.84 2.00
CA ILE A 71 1.61 2.22 1.53
C ILE A 71 3.09 2.51 1.23
N MET A 72 3.99 2.20 2.15
CA MET A 72 5.43 2.40 1.94
C MET A 72 5.95 1.67 0.70
N ARG A 73 5.56 0.40 0.54
CA ARG A 73 6.03 -0.44 -0.56
C ARG A 73 5.50 0.01 -1.91
N ASN A 74 4.29 0.54 -1.96
CA ASN A 74 3.65 0.97 -3.19
C ASN A 74 3.93 2.44 -3.54
N GLY A 75 4.30 3.27 -2.56
CA GLY A 75 4.52 4.70 -2.78
C GLY A 75 3.24 5.53 -2.93
N TRP A 76 2.07 4.95 -2.69
CA TRP A 76 0.77 5.61 -2.80
C TRP A 76 -0.24 5.05 -1.81
N CYS A 77 -1.31 5.79 -1.58
CA CYS A 77 -2.43 5.40 -0.74
C CYS A 77 -3.76 5.74 -1.42
N PHE A 78 -4.85 5.18 -0.90
CA PHE A 78 -6.19 5.62 -1.23
C PHE A 78 -6.68 6.61 -0.20
N LEU A 79 -7.23 7.71 -0.68
CA LEU A 79 -8.09 8.58 0.10
C LEU A 79 -9.53 8.36 -0.35
N ARG A 80 -10.45 8.43 0.59
CA ARG A 80 -11.86 8.45 0.24
C ARG A 80 -12.12 9.72 -0.56
N GLY A 81 -12.78 9.56 -1.71
CA GLY A 81 -13.24 10.66 -2.53
C GLY A 81 -14.35 11.45 -1.87
N ASP A 82 -15.10 12.14 -2.68
CA ASP A 82 -16.25 12.92 -2.26
C ASP A 82 -17.47 12.05 -1.90
N ASP A 83 -18.67 12.67 -1.86
CA ASP A 83 -19.93 12.04 -1.52
C ASP A 83 -20.36 10.86 -2.41
N THR A 84 -19.64 10.61 -3.51
CA THR A 84 -19.88 9.48 -4.41
C THR A 84 -19.24 8.18 -3.95
N HIS A 85 -18.47 8.22 -2.87
CA HIS A 85 -17.70 7.09 -2.33
C HIS A 85 -16.57 6.57 -3.23
N ASP A 86 -16.18 7.36 -4.21
CA ASP A 86 -15.03 7.03 -5.04
C ASP A 86 -13.74 7.13 -4.23
N TYR A 87 -12.81 6.20 -4.50
CA TYR A 87 -11.49 6.25 -3.91
C TYR A 87 -10.51 6.89 -4.89
N ILE A 88 -9.75 7.83 -4.37
CA ILE A 88 -8.73 8.54 -5.14
C ILE A 88 -7.38 7.95 -4.76
N ARG A 89 -6.66 7.44 -5.75
CA ARG A 89 -5.25 7.11 -5.59
C ARG A 89 -4.44 8.40 -5.48
N MET A 90 -3.62 8.48 -4.44
CA MET A 90 -2.69 9.59 -4.26
C MET A 90 -1.29 9.07 -4.03
N GLU A 91 -0.30 9.75 -4.59
CA GLU A 91 1.09 9.54 -4.19
C GLU A 91 1.28 9.97 -2.73
N ILE A 92 2.22 9.35 -2.02
CA ILE A 92 2.42 9.63 -0.58
C ILE A 92 2.80 11.10 -0.35
N SER A 93 3.62 11.68 -1.22
CA SER A 93 4.01 13.09 -1.15
C SER A 93 2.81 14.04 -1.20
N GLU A 94 1.82 13.72 -2.02
CA GLU A 94 0.57 14.49 -2.13
C GLU A 94 -0.32 14.30 -0.89
N ALA A 95 -0.51 13.04 -0.47
CA ALA A 95 -1.39 12.69 0.63
C ALA A 95 -0.95 13.30 1.97
N TYR A 96 0.34 13.36 2.23
CA TYR A 96 0.89 13.91 3.47
C TYR A 96 1.33 15.37 3.37
N GLY A 97 1.20 16.02 2.23
CA GLY A 97 1.26 17.47 1.98
C GLY A 97 2.47 18.25 2.45
N LYS A 98 3.28 17.68 3.36
CA LYS A 98 4.48 18.28 3.95
C LYS A 98 5.77 17.53 3.62
N LEU A 99 5.63 16.38 2.97
CA LEU A 99 6.76 15.57 2.56
C LEU A 99 7.00 15.78 1.07
N THR A 100 8.23 16.02 0.72
CA THR A 100 8.68 16.04 -0.67
C THR A 100 9.08 14.60 -1.10
N ASP A 101 9.16 14.35 -2.40
CA ASP A 101 9.66 13.07 -2.92
C ASP A 101 11.07 12.77 -2.40
N ARG A 102 11.91 13.82 -2.24
CA ARG A 102 13.23 13.69 -1.64
C ARG A 102 13.15 13.24 -0.18
N ASP A 103 12.20 13.74 0.59
CA ASP A 103 12.03 13.34 1.98
C ASP A 103 11.65 11.85 2.07
N ILE A 104 10.80 11.38 1.17
CA ILE A 104 10.41 9.98 1.09
C ILE A 104 11.62 9.10 0.70
N GLN A 105 12.40 9.51 -0.31
CA GLN A 105 13.62 8.81 -0.73
C GLN A 105 14.69 8.79 0.37
N ASP A 106 14.79 9.85 1.15
CA ASP A 106 15.72 9.97 2.28
C ASP A 106 15.24 9.21 3.53
N GLY A 107 14.03 8.63 3.50
CA GLY A 107 13.52 7.72 4.52
C GLY A 107 12.54 8.34 5.52
N ALA A 108 11.80 9.39 5.13
CA ALA A 108 10.81 10.04 6.01
C ALA A 108 9.74 9.09 6.56
N LEU A 109 9.40 8.04 5.81
CA LEU A 109 8.39 7.06 6.20
C LEU A 109 8.91 5.98 7.16
N TYR A 110 10.23 5.89 7.35
CA TYR A 110 10.79 4.97 8.34
C TYR A 110 10.79 5.62 9.72
N LEU A 111 10.60 4.80 10.74
CA LEU A 111 10.65 5.29 12.11
C LEU A 111 12.07 5.80 12.44
N MET A 112 12.12 6.89 13.20
CA MET A 112 13.36 7.38 13.75
C MET A 112 13.91 6.37 14.76
N LEU A 113 15.22 6.09 14.69
CA LEU A 113 15.90 5.30 15.70
C LEU A 113 16.10 6.15 16.96
N GLY A 114 15.75 5.60 18.11
CA GLY A 114 15.97 6.25 19.40
C GLY A 114 17.47 6.38 19.73
N ALA A 115 17.81 7.33 20.57
CA ALA A 115 19.21 7.60 20.98
C ALA A 115 19.90 6.34 21.54
N ASP A 116 19.19 5.51 22.25
CA ASP A 116 19.73 4.28 22.86
C ASP A 116 20.24 3.26 21.84
N CYS A 117 19.71 3.30 20.60
CA CYS A 117 20.18 2.41 19.54
C CYS A 117 21.65 2.67 19.15
N PHE A 118 22.15 3.88 19.40
CA PHE A 118 23.50 4.29 19.03
C PHE A 118 24.52 4.07 20.17
N SER A 119 24.06 3.84 21.40
CA SER A 119 24.92 3.83 22.60
C SER A 119 25.98 2.73 22.60
N ASN A 120 25.69 1.60 21.93
CA ASN A 120 26.56 0.41 21.96
C ASN A 120 26.92 -0.12 20.56
N ASN A 121 26.64 0.64 19.52
CA ASN A 121 26.92 0.17 18.16
C ASN A 121 27.23 1.35 17.22
N ASP A 122 28.50 1.60 17.01
CA ASP A 122 29.00 2.68 16.15
C ASP A 122 28.71 2.47 14.65
N LEU A 123 28.23 1.30 14.26
CA LEU A 123 27.87 0.99 12.88
C LEU A 123 26.44 1.39 12.52
N ILE A 124 25.58 1.57 13.53
CA ILE A 124 24.21 2.01 13.30
C ILE A 124 24.22 3.48 12.84
N ARG A 125 23.45 3.76 11.81
CA ARG A 125 23.28 5.12 11.27
C ARG A 125 21.79 5.43 11.15
N GLN A 126 21.42 6.64 11.53
CA GLN A 126 20.11 7.19 11.24
C GLN A 126 19.97 7.38 9.73
N ASN A 127 18.74 7.22 9.18
CA ASN A 127 18.50 7.56 7.80
C ASN A 127 18.67 9.05 7.54
N LYS A 128 18.84 9.44 6.27
CA LYS A 128 19.17 10.81 5.88
C LYS A 128 18.12 11.84 6.31
N TYR A 129 16.84 11.46 6.25
CA TYR A 129 15.74 12.36 6.61
C TYR A 129 15.81 12.78 8.08
N TRP A 130 15.89 11.80 8.99
CA TRP A 130 15.92 12.04 10.43
C TRP A 130 17.25 12.66 10.88
N ASN A 131 18.35 12.30 10.24
CA ASN A 131 19.66 12.91 10.53
C ASN A 131 19.68 14.41 10.24
N ARG A 132 18.99 14.89 9.20
CA ARG A 132 18.86 16.32 8.91
C ARG A 132 18.03 17.09 9.94
N ARG A 133 17.10 16.43 10.61
CA ARG A 133 16.19 17.05 11.59
C ARG A 133 16.69 16.99 13.01
N SER A 134 17.71 16.20 13.29
CA SER A 134 18.33 16.05 14.61
C SER A 134 19.43 17.09 14.87
N ASN A 135 19.81 17.85 13.86
CA ASN A 135 20.73 18.99 13.93
C ASN A 135 19.94 20.30 13.84
#